data_e489b79064f3fd5a3b46f19988ff251b
#
_entry.id   e489b79064f3fd5a3b46f19988ff251b
#
_cell.length_a   1.000
_cell.length_b   1.000
_cell.length_c   1.000
_cell.angle_alpha   90.00
_cell.angle_beta   90.00
_cell.angle_gamma   90.00
#
_symmetry.space_group_name_H-M   'P 1'
#
loop_
_entity.id
_entity.type
_entity.pdbx_description
1 polymer ?
#
loop_
_entity_poly.entity_id
_entity_poly.type
_entity_poly.pdbx_seq_one_letter_code
_entity_poly.pdbx_strand_id
1 'polypeptide(L)'
;MTQTASIFLSLSVALLAGLLLSRLAKKVQLPAVTAYLVAGVLIGPFVLGKIGIPGLGITSDQIEGFGLISDLALGFIAFSMGSEFRIAQLKKIGKQATFIGVFQALFTTLVVDAALIVLHLIIPETFTLESAIVLGAVATATAPAATLMVVKQYKAKGPVTDILLPVVALDDAVGLVVFAISFGIARSLGAGSINAMSVILEPILEVVLSLALGFVMGLLFTLCEKYFHSRSKRMAVSVTFVMMTVALSSMSFDIGTVHIGFSSLLACMMLGTVFCNICEVSEELMERADRWTTPVLILFFVISGAELELSVFADIMVVVIGAVYIISRSLGKYFGAGISAKMAKCNPNVVKYLGITLLPQAGVALGMAIKAIELGPEGAIVRNITLFSVLIYEIVGPFLTKVALTKAGDINEEGRKSARDEHLLNKQKQETQQ
;
A
#
# COMPACT_ATOMS: atom_id res chain seq x y z
N MET A 1 -0.05 21.37 29.61
CA MET A 1 0.82 20.22 29.25
C MET A 1 1.85 20.75 28.26
N THR A 2 3.13 20.34 28.36
CA THR A 2 4.13 20.74 27.36
C THR A 2 3.82 20.11 26.01
N GLN A 3 4.20 20.75 24.91
CA GLN A 3 3.99 20.22 23.55
C GLN A 3 4.58 18.81 23.39
N THR A 4 5.78 18.60 23.91
CA THR A 4 6.45 17.30 23.91
C THR A 4 5.64 16.21 24.63
N ALA A 5 5.10 16.53 25.84
CA ALA A 5 4.27 15.59 26.57
C ALA A 5 2.98 15.24 25.82
N SER A 6 2.38 16.22 25.15
CA SER A 6 1.19 16.02 24.30
C SER A 6 1.48 15.06 23.13
N ILE A 7 2.60 15.26 22.42
CA ILE A 7 3.02 14.40 21.31
C ILE A 7 3.21 12.95 21.78
N PHE A 8 4.02 12.74 22.84
CA PHE A 8 4.25 11.37 23.34
C PHE A 8 2.97 10.68 23.82
N LEU A 9 2.09 11.43 24.49
CA LEU A 9 0.80 10.88 24.94
C LEU A 9 -0.06 10.46 23.74
N SER A 10 -0.18 11.30 22.72
CA SER A 10 -0.97 11.01 21.52
C SER A 10 -0.42 9.82 20.75
N LEU A 11 0.88 9.70 20.58
CA LEU A 11 1.51 8.53 19.94
C LEU A 11 1.30 7.26 20.77
N SER A 12 1.38 7.36 22.10
CA SER A 12 1.14 6.21 22.99
C SER A 12 -0.32 5.75 22.92
N VAL A 13 -1.26 6.70 22.89
CA VAL A 13 -2.70 6.40 22.72
C VAL A 13 -2.98 5.79 21.36
N ALA A 14 -2.37 6.31 20.29
CA ALA A 14 -2.49 5.76 18.93
C ALA A 14 -2.02 4.30 18.88
N LEU A 15 -0.83 3.99 19.41
CA LEU A 15 -0.32 2.63 19.48
C LEU A 15 -1.22 1.71 20.29
N LEU A 16 -1.65 2.16 21.47
CA LEU A 16 -2.48 1.37 22.37
C LEU A 16 -3.86 1.08 21.74
N ALA A 17 -4.50 2.10 21.16
CA ALA A 17 -5.79 1.96 20.48
C ALA A 17 -5.68 0.98 19.30
N GLY A 18 -4.66 1.12 18.45
CA GLY A 18 -4.38 0.19 17.36
C GLY A 18 -4.20 -1.25 17.85
N LEU A 19 -3.37 -1.46 18.86
CA LEU A 19 -3.10 -2.78 19.43
C LEU A 19 -4.35 -3.41 20.07
N LEU A 20 -5.16 -2.64 20.80
CA LEU A 20 -6.39 -3.13 21.43
C LEU A 20 -7.44 -3.51 20.37
N LEU A 21 -7.67 -2.65 19.39
CA LEU A 21 -8.61 -2.94 18.31
C LEU A 21 -8.14 -4.12 17.44
N SER A 22 -6.86 -4.29 17.22
CA SER A 22 -6.32 -5.42 16.46
C SER A 22 -6.62 -6.77 17.14
N ARG A 23 -6.67 -6.82 18.47
CA ARG A 23 -7.11 -8.01 19.22
C ARG A 23 -8.59 -8.31 19.00
N LEU A 24 -9.45 -7.28 18.91
CA LEU A 24 -10.87 -7.45 18.62
C LEU A 24 -11.08 -7.90 17.17
N ALA A 25 -10.39 -7.26 16.22
CA ALA A 25 -10.42 -7.64 14.81
C ALA A 25 -10.02 -9.10 14.59
N LYS A 26 -9.02 -9.60 15.32
CA LYS A 26 -8.63 -11.01 15.27
C LYS A 26 -9.75 -11.96 15.66
N LYS A 27 -10.62 -11.60 16.60
CA LYS A 27 -11.78 -12.43 17.00
C LYS A 27 -12.81 -12.56 15.89
N VAL A 28 -12.99 -11.49 15.08
CA VAL A 28 -13.91 -11.47 13.93
C VAL A 28 -13.20 -11.78 12.60
N GLN A 29 -11.96 -12.25 12.67
CA GLN A 29 -11.16 -12.69 11.52
C GLN A 29 -10.88 -11.55 10.50
N LEU A 30 -10.85 -10.29 10.96
CA LEU A 30 -10.45 -9.14 10.15
C LEU A 30 -8.93 -8.91 10.21
N PRO A 31 -8.35 -8.30 9.17
CA PRO A 31 -6.95 -7.86 9.15
C PRO A 31 -6.63 -6.86 10.27
N ALA A 32 -5.40 -6.90 10.78
CA ALA A 32 -4.95 -5.93 11.77
C ALA A 32 -4.94 -4.49 11.22
N VAL A 33 -4.64 -4.32 9.94
CA VAL A 33 -4.62 -3.02 9.26
C VAL A 33 -5.98 -2.33 9.34
N THR A 34 -7.06 -3.07 9.07
CA THR A 34 -8.44 -2.56 9.22
C THR A 34 -8.69 -2.03 10.64
N ALA A 35 -8.22 -2.76 11.65
CA ALA A 35 -8.35 -2.33 13.04
C ALA A 35 -7.56 -1.05 13.34
N TYR A 36 -6.36 -0.90 12.76
CA TYR A 36 -5.56 0.31 12.93
C TYR A 36 -6.22 1.53 12.31
N LEU A 37 -6.76 1.40 11.09
CA LEU A 37 -7.51 2.47 10.43
C LEU A 37 -8.76 2.85 11.24
N VAL A 38 -9.56 1.87 11.69
CA VAL A 38 -10.73 2.12 12.54
C VAL A 38 -10.33 2.75 13.87
N ALA A 39 -9.23 2.31 14.49
CA ALA A 39 -8.71 2.95 15.69
C ALA A 39 -8.41 4.43 15.45
N GLY A 40 -7.76 4.74 14.32
CA GLY A 40 -7.48 6.11 13.91
C GLY A 40 -8.73 6.95 13.75
N VAL A 41 -9.74 6.44 13.04
CA VAL A 41 -11.05 7.12 12.90
C VAL A 41 -11.65 7.43 14.27
N LEU A 42 -11.64 6.45 15.19
CA LEU A 42 -12.26 6.62 16.51
C LEU A 42 -11.53 7.63 17.39
N ILE A 43 -10.17 7.59 17.44
CA ILE A 43 -9.39 8.52 18.26
C ILE A 43 -9.06 9.82 17.55
N GLY A 44 -9.40 9.94 16.26
CA GLY A 44 -9.11 11.09 15.42
C GLY A 44 -9.92 12.35 15.78
N PRO A 45 -9.60 13.47 15.09
CA PRO A 45 -10.17 14.79 15.37
C PRO A 45 -11.68 14.84 15.25
N PHE A 46 -12.26 13.96 14.44
CA PHE A 46 -13.69 13.99 14.10
C PHE A 46 -14.56 13.21 15.09
N VAL A 47 -13.97 12.35 15.94
CA VAL A 47 -14.71 11.56 16.94
C VAL A 47 -14.21 11.92 18.36
N LEU A 48 -13.27 11.17 18.93
CA LEU A 48 -12.79 11.41 20.31
C LEU A 48 -11.95 12.69 20.43
N GLY A 49 -11.23 13.09 19.39
CA GLY A 49 -10.47 14.34 19.36
C GLY A 49 -11.33 15.59 19.57
N LYS A 50 -12.61 15.56 19.17
CA LYS A 50 -13.58 16.66 19.42
C LYS A 50 -13.86 16.91 20.90
N ILE A 51 -13.68 15.90 21.76
CA ILE A 51 -13.95 16.04 23.20
C ILE A 51 -12.94 16.95 23.88
N GLY A 52 -11.74 17.15 23.27
CA GLY A 52 -10.72 18.06 23.76
C GLY A 52 -10.02 17.62 25.06
N ILE A 53 -10.20 16.37 25.47
CA ILE A 53 -9.53 15.81 26.65
C ILE A 53 -8.14 15.33 26.23
N PRO A 54 -7.05 15.90 26.79
CA PRO A 54 -5.70 15.46 26.49
C PRO A 54 -5.50 13.97 26.74
N GLY A 55 -5.01 13.24 25.71
CA GLY A 55 -4.77 11.80 25.81
C GLY A 55 -5.97 10.91 25.52
N LEU A 56 -7.17 11.46 25.28
CA LEU A 56 -8.33 10.67 24.85
C LEU A 56 -8.44 10.57 23.32
N GLY A 57 -7.95 11.58 22.60
CA GLY A 57 -7.97 11.63 21.15
C GLY A 57 -6.79 12.43 20.58
N ILE A 58 -6.68 12.43 19.25
CA ILE A 58 -5.65 13.14 18.49
C ILE A 58 -6.30 14.35 17.82
N THR A 59 -5.64 15.52 17.89
CA THR A 59 -6.10 16.74 17.23
C THR A 59 -5.51 16.89 15.83
N SER A 60 -6.11 17.74 14.99
CA SER A 60 -5.62 18.01 13.63
C SER A 60 -4.18 18.53 13.63
N ASP A 61 -3.85 19.48 14.52
CA ASP A 61 -2.48 20.02 14.64
C ASP A 61 -1.44 18.94 15.01
N GLN A 62 -1.84 17.92 15.77
CA GLN A 62 -0.96 16.80 16.12
C GLN A 62 -0.75 15.88 14.93
N ILE A 63 -1.77 15.67 14.09
CA ILE A 63 -1.66 14.85 12.88
C ILE A 63 -0.67 15.47 11.90
N GLU A 64 -0.74 16.77 11.66
CA GLU A 64 0.25 17.48 10.81
C GLU A 64 1.67 17.27 11.32
N GLY A 65 1.87 17.29 12.64
CA GLY A 65 3.17 17.04 13.26
C GLY A 65 3.67 15.59 13.12
N PHE A 66 2.82 14.64 12.74
CA PHE A 66 3.17 13.22 12.57
C PHE A 66 3.55 12.84 11.13
N GLY A 67 3.54 13.78 10.18
CA GLY A 67 3.89 13.53 8.78
C GLY A 67 5.24 12.81 8.61
N LEU A 68 6.24 13.17 9.42
CA LEU A 68 7.55 12.49 9.41
C LEU A 68 7.46 10.98 9.70
N ILE A 69 6.50 10.54 10.54
CA ILE A 69 6.27 9.12 10.83
C ILE A 69 5.66 8.44 9.61
N SER A 70 4.75 9.12 8.92
CA SER A 70 4.12 8.63 7.69
C SER A 70 5.14 8.46 6.57
N ASP A 71 6.02 9.44 6.35
CA ASP A 71 7.09 9.37 5.33
C ASP A 71 8.05 8.21 5.61
N LEU A 72 8.45 8.06 6.88
CA LEU A 72 9.32 6.95 7.29
C LEU A 72 8.64 5.59 7.09
N ALA A 73 7.38 5.48 7.47
CA ALA A 73 6.60 4.26 7.29
C ALA A 73 6.47 3.89 5.80
N LEU A 74 6.15 4.86 4.94
CA LEU A 74 6.08 4.68 3.49
C LEU A 74 7.41 4.25 2.90
N GLY A 75 8.53 4.85 3.36
CA GLY A 75 9.87 4.44 2.96
C GLY A 75 10.15 2.96 3.29
N PHE A 76 9.77 2.49 4.48
CA PHE A 76 9.93 1.09 4.87
C PHE A 76 8.96 0.15 4.16
N ILE A 77 7.72 0.57 3.92
CA ILE A 77 6.76 -0.20 3.10
C ILE A 77 7.36 -0.43 1.72
N ALA A 78 7.82 0.63 1.05
CA ALA A 78 8.40 0.54 -0.27
C ALA A 78 9.70 -0.29 -0.28
N PHE A 79 10.56 -0.14 0.73
CA PHE A 79 11.76 -0.96 0.90
C PHE A 79 11.44 -2.46 1.05
N SER A 80 10.45 -2.79 1.89
CA SER A 80 9.99 -4.17 2.07
C SER A 80 9.40 -4.75 0.78
N MET A 81 8.61 -3.97 0.04
CA MET A 81 8.09 -4.35 -1.27
C MET A 81 9.22 -4.63 -2.27
N GLY A 82 10.29 -3.83 -2.26
CA GLY A 82 11.48 -4.06 -3.08
C GLY A 82 12.08 -5.46 -2.86
N SER A 83 11.95 -6.03 -1.65
CA SER A 83 12.45 -7.37 -1.34
C SER A 83 11.73 -8.51 -2.08
N GLU A 84 10.51 -8.28 -2.54
CA GLU A 84 9.75 -9.24 -3.33
C GLU A 84 10.27 -9.39 -4.77
N PHE A 85 11.06 -8.40 -5.24
CA PHE A 85 11.70 -8.41 -6.55
C PHE A 85 13.02 -9.18 -6.59
N ARG A 86 13.11 -10.32 -5.89
CA ARG A 86 14.24 -11.23 -6.02
C ARG A 86 14.26 -11.86 -7.41
N ILE A 87 15.34 -11.62 -8.18
CA ILE A 87 15.51 -12.14 -9.54
C ILE A 87 15.37 -13.67 -9.56
N ALA A 88 15.88 -14.36 -8.54
CA ALA A 88 15.75 -15.81 -8.41
C ALA A 88 14.28 -16.26 -8.28
N GLN A 89 13.44 -15.50 -7.59
CA GLN A 89 12.01 -15.77 -7.45
C GLN A 89 11.27 -15.33 -8.72
N LEU A 90 11.55 -14.13 -9.24
CA LEU A 90 10.96 -13.62 -10.48
C LEU A 90 11.19 -14.56 -11.67
N LYS A 91 12.38 -15.18 -11.78
CA LYS A 91 12.65 -16.21 -12.81
C LYS A 91 11.79 -17.46 -12.63
N LYS A 92 11.38 -17.80 -11.41
CA LYS A 92 10.48 -18.94 -11.13
C LYS A 92 9.01 -18.60 -11.40
N ILE A 93 8.62 -17.33 -11.22
CA ILE A 93 7.25 -16.82 -11.37
C ILE A 93 6.74 -16.96 -12.81
N GLY A 94 7.64 -16.93 -13.77
CA GLY A 94 7.30 -17.13 -15.17
C GLY A 94 6.62 -15.91 -15.84
N LYS A 95 6.64 -15.96 -17.16
CA LYS A 95 6.09 -14.90 -18.03
C LYS A 95 4.58 -14.62 -17.77
N GLN A 96 3.86 -15.61 -17.22
CA GLN A 96 2.41 -15.49 -17.00
C GLN A 96 2.07 -14.45 -15.92
N ALA A 97 2.70 -14.53 -14.74
CA ALA A 97 2.39 -13.60 -13.65
C ALA A 97 2.85 -12.16 -13.98
N THR A 98 4.00 -12.00 -14.66
CA THR A 98 4.45 -10.70 -15.14
C THR A 98 3.46 -10.08 -16.13
N PHE A 99 3.02 -10.86 -17.10
CA PHE A 99 2.03 -10.39 -18.06
C PHE A 99 0.70 -10.00 -17.38
N ILE A 100 0.22 -10.85 -16.46
CA ILE A 100 -1.02 -10.60 -15.72
C ILE A 100 -0.88 -9.34 -14.86
N GLY A 101 0.21 -9.19 -14.11
CA GLY A 101 0.43 -8.04 -13.23
C GLY A 101 0.38 -6.72 -13.99
N VAL A 102 1.15 -6.62 -15.07
CA VAL A 102 1.19 -5.39 -15.88
C VAL A 102 -0.14 -5.14 -16.58
N PHE A 103 -0.70 -6.16 -17.24
CA PHE A 103 -1.93 -5.99 -18.00
C PHE A 103 -3.11 -5.60 -17.12
N GLN A 104 -3.31 -6.27 -15.98
CA GLN A 104 -4.44 -5.98 -15.10
C GLN A 104 -4.34 -4.60 -14.44
N ALA A 105 -3.12 -4.14 -14.11
CA ALA A 105 -2.90 -2.81 -13.57
C ALA A 105 -3.31 -1.73 -14.57
N LEU A 106 -2.77 -1.80 -15.80
CA LEU A 106 -3.10 -0.87 -16.88
C LEU A 106 -4.59 -0.93 -17.28
N PHE A 107 -5.16 -2.13 -17.34
CA PHE A 107 -6.59 -2.31 -17.64
C PHE A 107 -7.46 -1.69 -16.53
N THR A 108 -7.08 -1.84 -15.27
CA THR A 108 -7.80 -1.23 -14.15
C THR A 108 -7.76 0.29 -14.23
N THR A 109 -6.58 0.88 -14.49
CA THR A 109 -6.46 2.33 -14.73
C THR A 109 -7.40 2.79 -15.84
N LEU A 110 -7.35 2.15 -16.99
CA LEU A 110 -8.19 2.53 -18.13
C LEU A 110 -9.70 2.45 -17.83
N VAL A 111 -10.14 1.42 -17.11
CA VAL A 111 -11.55 1.27 -16.73
C VAL A 111 -11.97 2.35 -15.74
N VAL A 112 -11.12 2.67 -14.76
CA VAL A 112 -11.43 3.70 -13.76
C VAL A 112 -11.36 5.08 -14.38
N ASP A 113 -10.34 5.37 -15.20
CA ASP A 113 -10.23 6.64 -15.92
C ASP A 113 -11.46 6.85 -16.81
N ALA A 114 -11.84 5.85 -17.59
CA ALA A 114 -13.04 5.95 -18.45
C ALA A 114 -14.30 6.25 -17.63
N ALA A 115 -14.51 5.56 -16.51
CA ALA A 115 -15.68 5.78 -15.66
C ALA A 115 -15.67 7.17 -15.00
N LEU A 116 -14.50 7.61 -14.49
CA LEU A 116 -14.36 8.88 -13.80
C LEU A 116 -14.32 10.08 -14.76
N ILE A 117 -13.78 9.93 -15.98
CA ILE A 117 -13.85 10.95 -17.02
C ILE A 117 -15.30 11.15 -17.47
N VAL A 118 -16.05 10.05 -17.65
CA VAL A 118 -17.50 10.17 -17.94
C VAL A 118 -18.21 10.90 -16.80
N LEU A 119 -17.86 10.62 -15.56
CA LEU A 119 -18.42 11.33 -14.41
C LEU A 119 -18.05 12.81 -14.41
N HIS A 120 -16.78 13.14 -14.70
CA HIS A 120 -16.32 14.53 -14.88
C HIS A 120 -17.15 15.28 -15.95
N LEU A 121 -17.44 14.64 -17.08
CA LEU A 121 -18.27 15.26 -18.13
C LEU A 121 -19.70 15.56 -17.67
N ILE A 122 -20.21 14.82 -16.66
CA ILE A 122 -21.55 15.02 -16.11
C ILE A 122 -21.53 16.13 -15.04
N ILE A 123 -20.49 16.19 -14.21
CA ILE A 123 -20.37 17.12 -13.06
C ILE A 123 -19.02 17.89 -13.09
N PRO A 124 -18.70 18.65 -14.14
CA PRO A 124 -17.36 19.25 -14.31
C PRO A 124 -17.02 20.29 -13.23
N GLU A 125 -18.00 20.94 -12.63
CA GLU A 125 -17.78 21.95 -11.58
C GLU A 125 -17.38 21.38 -10.22
N THR A 126 -17.72 20.10 -9.99
CA THR A 126 -17.49 19.45 -8.68
C THR A 126 -16.32 18.46 -8.72
N PHE A 127 -16.06 17.87 -9.88
CA PHE A 127 -15.05 16.83 -10.04
C PHE A 127 -14.19 17.08 -11.28
N THR A 128 -12.90 17.29 -11.08
CA THR A 128 -11.97 17.71 -12.12
C THR A 128 -11.34 16.54 -12.87
N LEU A 129 -10.82 16.80 -14.08
CA LEU A 129 -10.13 15.82 -14.90
C LEU A 129 -8.84 15.34 -14.22
N GLU A 130 -8.13 16.25 -13.55
CA GLU A 130 -6.92 15.97 -12.78
C GLU A 130 -7.18 14.93 -11.69
N SER A 131 -8.26 15.12 -10.92
CA SER A 131 -8.68 14.17 -9.90
C SER A 131 -9.03 12.80 -10.48
N ALA A 132 -9.71 12.78 -11.65
CA ALA A 132 -10.09 11.55 -12.33
C ALA A 132 -8.86 10.71 -12.73
N ILE A 133 -7.89 11.33 -13.41
CA ILE A 133 -6.68 10.66 -13.92
C ILE A 133 -5.81 10.15 -12.75
N VAL A 134 -5.69 10.92 -11.68
CA VAL A 134 -4.91 10.50 -10.50
C VAL A 134 -5.59 9.36 -9.76
N LEU A 135 -6.92 9.39 -9.60
CA LEU A 135 -7.67 8.29 -9.00
C LEU A 135 -7.56 6.99 -9.82
N GLY A 136 -7.56 7.08 -11.16
CA GLY A 136 -7.34 5.92 -12.03
C GLY A 136 -5.98 5.27 -11.79
N ALA A 137 -4.94 6.08 -11.60
CA ALA A 137 -3.62 5.55 -11.25
C ALA A 137 -3.61 4.93 -9.84
N VAL A 138 -4.21 5.58 -8.85
CA VAL A 138 -4.34 5.05 -7.46
C VAL A 138 -5.10 3.72 -7.45
N ALA A 139 -6.03 3.52 -8.39
CA ALA A 139 -6.82 2.28 -8.51
C ALA A 139 -5.98 1.04 -8.85
N THR A 140 -4.76 1.21 -9.38
CA THR A 140 -3.85 0.09 -9.66
C THR A 140 -3.41 -0.64 -8.39
N ALA A 141 -3.13 0.08 -7.31
CA ALA A 141 -2.53 -0.47 -6.10
C ALA A 141 -3.38 -1.56 -5.45
N THR A 142 -2.73 -2.64 -5.04
CA THR A 142 -3.29 -3.74 -4.27
C THR A 142 -2.58 -3.84 -2.94
N ALA A 143 -3.28 -4.15 -1.85
CA ALA A 143 -2.69 -4.29 -0.53
C ALA A 143 -1.98 -5.65 -0.36
N PRO A 144 -0.64 -5.73 -0.44
CA PRO A 144 0.06 -7.00 -0.27
C PRO A 144 -0.15 -7.59 1.12
N ALA A 145 -0.09 -6.74 2.15
CA ALA A 145 -0.20 -7.16 3.55
C ALA A 145 -1.54 -7.84 3.86
N ALA A 146 -2.65 -7.29 3.37
CA ALA A 146 -3.99 -7.83 3.58
C ALA A 146 -4.14 -9.20 2.90
N THR A 147 -3.70 -9.31 1.66
CA THR A 147 -3.74 -10.56 0.87
C THR A 147 -2.82 -11.63 1.44
N LEU A 148 -1.55 -11.27 1.75
CA LEU A 148 -0.58 -12.16 2.37
C LEU A 148 -1.05 -12.69 3.72
N MET A 149 -1.74 -11.84 4.52
CA MET A 149 -2.26 -12.27 5.79
C MET A 149 -3.30 -13.38 5.63
N VAL A 150 -4.22 -13.26 4.66
CA VAL A 150 -5.21 -14.31 4.35
C VAL A 150 -4.50 -15.59 3.92
N VAL A 151 -3.52 -15.50 3.00
CA VAL A 151 -2.74 -16.65 2.54
C VAL A 151 -2.01 -17.35 3.70
N LYS A 152 -1.33 -16.59 4.56
CA LYS A 152 -0.59 -17.13 5.72
C LYS A 152 -1.53 -17.68 6.79
N GLN A 153 -2.61 -16.97 7.12
CA GLN A 153 -3.56 -17.35 8.16
C GLN A 153 -4.28 -18.65 7.84
N TYR A 154 -4.64 -18.85 6.57
CA TYR A 154 -5.36 -20.04 6.11
C TYR A 154 -4.44 -21.07 5.45
N LYS A 155 -3.11 -20.83 5.43
CA LYS A 155 -2.10 -21.71 4.81
C LYS A 155 -2.49 -22.07 3.36
N ALA A 156 -3.01 -21.07 2.61
CA ALA A 156 -3.46 -21.27 1.24
C ALA A 156 -2.30 -21.73 0.35
N LYS A 157 -2.54 -22.75 -0.48
CA LYS A 157 -1.58 -23.28 -1.47
C LYS A 157 -2.36 -23.77 -2.68
N GLY A 158 -1.96 -23.33 -3.85
CA GLY A 158 -2.56 -23.76 -5.11
C GLY A 158 -2.36 -22.77 -6.24
N PRO A 159 -2.95 -23.05 -7.42
CA PRO A 159 -2.69 -22.30 -8.64
C PRO A 159 -3.01 -20.79 -8.54
N VAL A 160 -4.03 -20.39 -7.76
CA VAL A 160 -4.38 -18.98 -7.58
C VAL A 160 -3.36 -18.31 -6.67
N THR A 161 -3.01 -18.96 -5.55
CA THR A 161 -2.03 -18.42 -4.58
C THR A 161 -0.65 -18.25 -5.21
N ASP A 162 -0.21 -19.21 -6.05
CA ASP A 162 1.11 -19.19 -6.69
C ASP A 162 1.27 -18.01 -7.68
N ILE A 163 0.17 -17.59 -8.32
CA ILE A 163 0.17 -16.43 -9.23
C ILE A 163 -0.15 -15.12 -8.50
N LEU A 164 -0.98 -15.19 -7.46
CA LEU A 164 -1.42 -14.03 -6.71
C LEU A 164 -0.26 -13.23 -6.09
N LEU A 165 0.65 -13.91 -5.39
CA LEU A 165 1.73 -13.23 -4.67
C LEU A 165 2.64 -12.43 -5.59
N PRO A 166 3.11 -13.01 -6.71
CA PRO A 166 3.89 -12.25 -7.70
C PRO A 166 3.14 -11.13 -8.39
N VAL A 167 1.85 -11.33 -8.68
CA VAL A 167 1.02 -10.31 -9.33
C VAL A 167 0.85 -9.11 -8.42
N VAL A 168 0.58 -9.34 -7.13
CA VAL A 168 0.43 -8.26 -6.13
C VAL A 168 1.72 -7.43 -6.03
N ALA A 169 2.89 -8.09 -5.97
CA ALA A 169 4.16 -7.37 -5.92
C ALA A 169 4.40 -6.50 -7.16
N LEU A 170 4.14 -7.05 -8.36
CA LEU A 170 4.29 -6.32 -9.62
C LEU A 170 3.27 -5.19 -9.77
N ASP A 171 2.08 -5.37 -9.26
CA ASP A 171 0.97 -4.42 -9.32
C ASP A 171 1.34 -3.08 -8.70
N ASP A 172 1.97 -3.12 -7.53
CA ASP A 172 2.42 -1.93 -6.83
C ASP A 172 3.52 -1.17 -7.59
N ALA A 173 4.49 -1.90 -8.18
CA ALA A 173 5.53 -1.26 -9.00
C ALA A 173 4.96 -0.61 -10.25
N VAL A 174 4.09 -1.31 -10.97
CA VAL A 174 3.41 -0.75 -12.15
C VAL A 174 2.54 0.43 -11.74
N GLY A 175 1.83 0.31 -10.61
CA GLY A 175 1.00 1.36 -10.04
C GLY A 175 1.76 2.64 -9.73
N LEU A 176 2.94 2.54 -9.14
CA LEU A 176 3.78 3.71 -8.85
C LEU A 176 4.26 4.41 -10.13
N VAL A 177 4.62 3.65 -11.18
CA VAL A 177 5.00 4.24 -12.47
C VAL A 177 3.80 4.93 -13.13
N VAL A 178 2.64 4.27 -13.15
CA VAL A 178 1.40 4.84 -13.69
C VAL A 178 1.01 6.08 -12.89
N PHE A 179 1.13 6.05 -11.57
CA PHE A 179 0.85 7.21 -10.72
C PHE A 179 1.78 8.38 -11.01
N ALA A 180 3.08 8.16 -11.12
CA ALA A 180 4.03 9.24 -11.43
C ALA A 180 3.67 9.94 -12.77
N ILE A 181 3.33 9.15 -13.80
CA ILE A 181 2.91 9.68 -15.09
C ILE A 181 1.58 10.45 -14.97
N SER A 182 0.57 9.84 -14.34
CA SER A 182 -0.76 10.44 -14.18
C SER A 182 -0.73 11.71 -13.33
N PHE A 183 0.08 11.72 -12.26
CA PHE A 183 0.27 12.87 -11.39
C PHE A 183 0.96 14.03 -12.14
N GLY A 184 2.00 13.73 -12.93
CA GLY A 184 2.66 14.73 -13.77
C GLY A 184 1.71 15.33 -14.80
N ILE A 185 0.85 14.51 -15.44
CA ILE A 185 -0.19 14.97 -16.35
C ILE A 185 -1.18 15.89 -15.63
N ALA A 186 -1.69 15.47 -14.48
CA ALA A 186 -2.64 16.23 -13.67
C ALA A 186 -2.05 17.58 -13.24
N ARG A 187 -0.80 17.61 -12.77
CA ARG A 187 -0.08 18.83 -12.42
C ARG A 187 0.06 19.82 -13.59
N SER A 188 0.36 19.29 -14.77
CA SER A 188 0.49 20.11 -15.98
C SER A 188 -0.86 20.66 -16.45
N LEU A 189 -1.95 19.90 -16.34
CA LEU A 189 -3.31 20.37 -16.65
C LEU A 189 -3.70 21.52 -15.71
N GLY A 190 -3.49 21.36 -14.40
CA GLY A 190 -3.80 22.38 -13.39
C GLY A 190 -3.00 23.68 -13.53
N ALA A 191 -1.78 23.62 -14.05
CA ALA A 191 -0.95 24.81 -14.32
C ALA A 191 -1.41 25.64 -15.53
N GLY A 192 -2.41 25.19 -16.28
CA GLY A 192 -2.97 25.91 -17.43
C GLY A 192 -2.02 26.04 -18.64
N SER A 193 -0.83 25.49 -18.56
CA SER A 193 0.18 25.46 -19.63
C SER A 193 0.47 24.01 -20.02
N ILE A 194 -0.21 23.51 -21.03
CA ILE A 194 0.10 22.19 -21.60
C ILE A 194 1.42 22.31 -22.38
N ASN A 195 2.52 22.25 -21.66
CA ASN A 195 3.80 22.07 -22.30
C ASN A 195 4.06 20.57 -22.42
N ALA A 196 4.15 20.06 -23.64
CA ALA A 196 4.43 18.63 -23.88
C ALA A 196 5.70 18.14 -23.15
N MET A 197 6.63 19.04 -22.83
CA MET A 197 7.85 18.77 -22.09
C MET A 197 7.55 18.41 -20.62
N SER A 198 6.71 19.20 -19.94
CA SER A 198 6.34 18.92 -18.53
C SER A 198 5.42 17.71 -18.40
N VAL A 199 4.50 17.53 -19.34
CA VAL A 199 3.52 16.44 -19.29
C VAL A 199 4.16 15.06 -19.51
N ILE A 200 5.20 14.96 -20.32
CA ILE A 200 5.78 13.66 -20.72
C ILE A 200 7.18 13.47 -20.13
N LEU A 201 8.05 14.49 -20.25
CA LEU A 201 9.46 14.33 -19.91
C LEU A 201 9.70 14.33 -18.39
N GLU A 202 9.05 15.22 -17.63
CA GLU A 202 9.25 15.31 -16.19
C GLU A 202 8.86 14.01 -15.46
N PRO A 203 7.67 13.39 -15.69
CA PRO A 203 7.32 12.12 -15.05
C PRO A 203 8.26 10.96 -15.43
N ILE A 204 8.72 10.93 -16.69
CA ILE A 204 9.70 9.90 -17.12
C ILE A 204 11.04 10.11 -16.40
N LEU A 205 11.51 11.36 -16.33
CA LEU A 205 12.73 11.69 -15.60
C LEU A 205 12.60 11.37 -14.11
N GLU A 206 11.47 11.71 -13.48
CA GLU A 206 11.20 11.38 -12.08
C GLU A 206 11.31 9.86 -11.84
N VAL A 207 10.70 9.02 -12.68
CA VAL A 207 10.79 7.56 -12.57
C VAL A 207 12.23 7.09 -12.75
N VAL A 208 12.91 7.51 -13.82
CA VAL A 208 14.28 7.05 -14.13
C VAL A 208 15.27 7.47 -13.04
N LEU A 209 15.20 8.72 -12.60
CA LEU A 209 16.09 9.26 -11.58
C LEU A 209 15.83 8.66 -10.21
N SER A 210 14.55 8.39 -9.85
CA SER A 210 14.20 7.70 -8.61
C SER A 210 14.75 6.27 -8.56
N LEU A 211 14.61 5.53 -9.68
CA LEU A 211 15.17 4.19 -9.79
C LEU A 211 16.71 4.24 -9.75
N ALA A 212 17.35 5.20 -10.40
CA ALA A 212 18.78 5.39 -10.36
C ALA A 212 19.28 5.71 -8.93
N LEU A 213 18.61 6.64 -8.24
CA LEU A 213 18.89 6.95 -6.84
C LEU A 213 18.78 5.72 -5.95
N GLY A 214 17.67 5.00 -6.04
CA GLY A 214 17.45 3.78 -5.26
C GLY A 214 18.48 2.69 -5.58
N PHE A 215 18.88 2.57 -6.84
CA PHE A 215 19.94 1.63 -7.25
C PHE A 215 21.28 1.98 -6.60
N VAL A 216 21.71 3.23 -6.67
CA VAL A 216 22.97 3.69 -6.06
C VAL A 216 22.93 3.49 -4.55
N MET A 217 21.83 3.90 -3.90
CA MET A 217 21.65 3.74 -2.46
C MET A 217 21.64 2.26 -2.04
N GLY A 218 21.04 1.37 -2.84
CA GLY A 218 21.06 -0.09 -2.62
C GLY A 218 22.45 -0.70 -2.72
N LEU A 219 23.26 -0.25 -3.68
CA LEU A 219 24.66 -0.65 -3.76
C LEU A 219 25.47 -0.19 -2.55
N LEU A 220 25.33 1.09 -2.18
CA LEU A 220 26.01 1.66 -1.02
C LEU A 220 25.60 0.96 0.27
N PHE A 221 24.30 0.66 0.43
CA PHE A 221 23.79 -0.09 1.57
C PHE A 221 24.44 -1.48 1.64
N THR A 222 24.46 -2.22 0.54
CA THR A 222 25.06 -3.55 0.47
C THR A 222 26.56 -3.53 0.78
N LEU A 223 27.27 -2.49 0.32
CA LEU A 223 28.70 -2.31 0.64
C LEU A 223 28.90 -1.98 2.12
N CYS A 224 28.12 -1.05 2.66
CA CYS A 224 28.20 -0.64 4.06
C CYS A 224 27.89 -1.79 5.02
N GLU A 225 26.91 -2.62 4.67
CA GLU A 225 26.48 -3.76 5.48
C GLU A 225 27.64 -4.76 5.73
N LYS A 226 28.51 -4.97 4.76
CA LYS A 226 29.67 -5.89 4.87
C LYS A 226 30.64 -5.52 6.00
N TYR A 227 30.70 -4.23 6.38
CA TYR A 227 31.58 -3.78 7.47
C TYR A 227 31.01 -4.07 8.86
N PHE A 228 29.72 -4.37 8.99
CA PHE A 228 29.07 -4.57 10.27
C PHE A 228 28.69 -6.03 10.49
N HIS A 229 29.26 -6.67 11.53
CA HIS A 229 29.00 -8.08 11.86
C HIS A 229 27.91 -8.24 12.93
N SER A 230 27.65 -7.20 13.72
CA SER A 230 26.63 -7.22 14.78
C SER A 230 25.23 -7.05 14.19
N ARG A 231 24.33 -7.91 14.60
CA ARG A 231 22.92 -7.91 14.18
C ARG A 231 22.19 -6.57 14.41
N SER A 232 22.45 -5.94 15.57
CA SER A 232 21.85 -4.63 15.88
C SER A 232 22.44 -3.51 15.02
N LYS A 233 23.77 -3.56 14.73
CA LYS A 233 24.41 -2.55 13.88
C LYS A 233 23.92 -2.66 12.44
N ARG A 234 23.76 -3.86 11.89
CA ARG A 234 23.19 -4.08 10.56
C ARG A 234 21.77 -3.54 10.44
N MET A 235 20.95 -3.74 11.49
CA MET A 235 19.60 -3.17 11.53
C MET A 235 19.65 -1.64 11.54
N ALA A 236 20.53 -1.02 12.33
CA ALA A 236 20.71 0.42 12.33
C ALA A 236 21.12 0.95 10.96
N VAL A 237 22.02 0.24 10.25
CA VAL A 237 22.42 0.58 8.87
C VAL A 237 21.21 0.54 7.93
N SER A 238 20.35 -0.50 8.03
CA SER A 238 19.11 -0.58 7.23
C SER A 238 18.22 0.63 7.43
N VAL A 239 17.98 1.01 8.70
CA VAL A 239 17.17 2.20 9.05
C VAL A 239 17.83 3.47 8.48
N THR A 240 19.15 3.60 8.62
CA THR A 240 19.89 4.78 8.10
C THR A 240 19.73 4.91 6.60
N PHE A 241 19.90 3.82 5.84
CA PHE A 241 19.80 3.88 4.37
C PHE A 241 18.38 4.16 3.88
N VAL A 242 17.35 3.61 4.52
CA VAL A 242 15.96 3.95 4.19
C VAL A 242 15.70 5.43 4.48
N MET A 243 16.03 5.92 5.68
CA MET A 243 15.85 7.34 6.04
C MET A 243 16.63 8.27 5.09
N MET A 244 17.87 7.92 4.76
CA MET A 244 18.69 8.72 3.86
C MET A 244 18.11 8.73 2.42
N THR A 245 17.57 7.61 1.95
CA THR A 245 16.90 7.53 0.65
C THR A 245 15.64 8.38 0.64
N VAL A 246 14.81 8.32 1.68
CA VAL A 246 13.64 9.22 1.83
C VAL A 246 14.06 10.66 1.83
N ALA A 247 15.08 11.04 2.61
CA ALA A 247 15.57 12.42 2.67
C ALA A 247 16.11 12.92 1.32
N LEU A 248 16.92 12.12 0.63
CA LEU A 248 17.46 12.49 -0.68
C LEU A 248 16.37 12.57 -1.75
N SER A 249 15.37 11.70 -1.70
CA SER A 249 14.25 11.73 -2.64
C SER A 249 13.26 12.89 -2.39
N SER A 250 13.31 13.50 -1.21
CA SER A 250 12.52 14.70 -0.92
C SER A 250 13.19 16.00 -1.45
N MET A 251 14.39 15.88 -2.02
CA MET A 251 15.04 17.01 -2.68
C MET A 251 14.49 17.18 -4.10
N SER A 252 14.24 18.41 -4.51
CA SER A 252 13.84 18.75 -5.87
C SER A 252 14.75 19.84 -6.43
N PHE A 253 14.96 19.84 -7.73
CA PHE A 253 15.84 20.77 -8.43
C PHE A 253 15.16 21.28 -9.69
N ASP A 254 15.27 22.57 -9.95
CA ASP A 254 14.79 23.19 -11.19
C ASP A 254 15.98 23.44 -12.12
N ILE A 255 15.98 22.80 -13.29
CA ILE A 255 16.98 23.02 -14.33
C ILE A 255 16.30 23.70 -15.53
N GLY A 256 16.42 25.05 -15.59
CA GLY A 256 15.72 25.84 -16.59
C GLY A 256 14.23 25.83 -16.41
N THR A 257 13.52 25.22 -17.36
CA THR A 257 12.04 25.06 -17.33
C THR A 257 11.59 23.68 -16.90
N VAL A 258 12.52 22.76 -16.59
CA VAL A 258 12.22 21.37 -16.23
C VAL A 258 12.35 21.21 -14.72
N HIS A 259 11.27 20.76 -14.09
CA HIS A 259 11.28 20.39 -12.68
C HIS A 259 11.75 18.94 -12.52
N ILE A 260 12.80 18.74 -11.73
CA ILE A 260 13.36 17.42 -11.43
C ILE A 260 13.02 17.08 -9.99
N GLY A 261 12.10 16.15 -9.82
CA GLY A 261 11.73 15.56 -8.55
C GLY A 261 12.14 14.08 -8.46
N PHE A 262 11.95 13.49 -7.30
CA PHE A 262 12.14 12.06 -7.05
C PHE A 262 10.92 11.49 -6.34
N SER A 263 10.53 10.28 -6.70
CA SER A 263 9.54 9.50 -5.96
C SER A 263 10.24 8.71 -4.85
N SER A 264 9.97 9.05 -3.60
CA SER A 264 10.53 8.33 -2.44
C SER A 264 10.13 6.86 -2.41
N LEU A 265 8.91 6.56 -2.86
CA LEU A 265 8.40 5.19 -2.95
C LEU A 265 9.20 4.37 -3.98
N LEU A 266 9.41 4.89 -5.20
CA LEU A 266 10.20 4.22 -6.22
C LEU A 266 11.67 4.06 -5.81
N ALA A 267 12.26 5.09 -5.20
CA ALA A 267 13.63 5.05 -4.75
C ALA A 267 13.84 4.01 -3.64
N CYS A 268 12.97 3.99 -2.62
CA CYS A 268 13.04 3.00 -1.54
C CYS A 268 12.71 1.57 -2.02
N MET A 269 11.78 1.41 -2.96
CA MET A 269 11.50 0.12 -3.57
C MET A 269 12.73 -0.40 -4.33
N MET A 270 13.39 0.44 -5.12
CA MET A 270 14.61 0.05 -5.84
C MET A 270 15.78 -0.22 -4.90
N LEU A 271 15.93 0.55 -3.82
CA LEU A 271 16.88 0.27 -2.72
C LEU A 271 16.69 -1.17 -2.19
N GLY A 272 15.46 -1.56 -1.86
CA GLY A 272 15.12 -2.90 -1.40
C GLY A 272 15.39 -3.98 -2.45
N THR A 273 15.04 -3.70 -3.71
CA THR A 273 15.28 -4.60 -4.85
C THR A 273 16.75 -4.88 -5.05
N VAL A 274 17.61 -3.87 -5.05
CA VAL A 274 19.06 -4.04 -5.20
C VAL A 274 19.63 -4.79 -4.01
N PHE A 275 19.27 -4.38 -2.80
CA PHE A 275 19.76 -5.02 -1.58
C PHE A 275 19.39 -6.50 -1.50
N CYS A 276 18.15 -6.88 -1.80
CA CYS A 276 17.73 -8.29 -1.72
C CYS A 276 18.37 -9.19 -2.77
N ASN A 277 18.87 -8.63 -3.89
CA ASN A 277 19.48 -9.39 -4.95
C ASN A 277 21.02 -9.50 -4.83
N ILE A 278 21.66 -8.58 -4.11
CA ILE A 278 23.14 -8.52 -4.02
C ILE A 278 23.62 -8.98 -2.63
N CYS A 279 22.86 -8.73 -1.56
CA CYS A 279 23.26 -9.08 -0.20
C CYS A 279 22.84 -10.52 0.14
N GLU A 280 23.80 -11.38 0.49
CA GLU A 280 23.56 -12.79 0.83
C GLU A 280 22.68 -12.98 2.09
N VAL A 281 22.79 -12.08 3.06
CA VAL A 281 22.04 -12.12 4.33
C VAL A 281 20.77 -11.26 4.30
N SER A 282 20.34 -10.83 3.12
CA SER A 282 19.21 -9.93 2.95
C SER A 282 17.90 -10.47 3.54
N GLU A 283 17.63 -11.78 3.48
CA GLU A 283 16.41 -12.37 4.05
C GLU A 283 16.31 -12.16 5.56
N GLU A 284 17.40 -12.44 6.28
CA GLU A 284 17.43 -12.25 7.73
C GLU A 284 17.27 -10.78 8.11
N LEU A 285 17.89 -9.87 7.36
CA LEU A 285 17.82 -8.43 7.62
C LEU A 285 16.44 -7.87 7.30
N MET A 286 15.82 -8.27 6.20
CA MET A 286 14.47 -7.87 5.82
C MET A 286 13.44 -8.34 6.87
N GLU A 287 13.49 -9.61 7.30
CA GLU A 287 12.60 -10.12 8.35
C GLU A 287 12.75 -9.35 9.66
N ARG A 288 13.95 -8.90 9.99
CA ARG A 288 14.20 -8.07 11.18
C ARG A 288 13.70 -6.64 10.99
N ALA A 289 13.89 -6.07 9.79
CA ALA A 289 13.36 -4.77 9.46
C ALA A 289 11.83 -4.77 9.62
N ASP A 290 11.13 -5.77 9.08
CA ASP A 290 9.68 -5.91 9.21
C ASP A 290 9.21 -6.00 10.67
N ARG A 291 9.97 -6.71 11.52
CA ARG A 291 9.66 -6.77 12.95
C ARG A 291 9.87 -5.44 13.67
N TRP A 292 10.93 -4.72 13.34
CA TRP A 292 11.28 -3.44 13.96
C TRP A 292 10.31 -2.33 13.50
N THR A 293 9.90 -2.34 12.24
CA THR A 293 9.01 -1.33 11.68
C THR A 293 7.56 -1.49 12.12
N THR A 294 7.18 -2.62 12.72
CA THR A 294 5.81 -2.88 13.16
C THR A 294 5.17 -1.73 13.94
N PRO A 295 5.82 -1.10 14.97
CA PRO A 295 5.22 0.04 15.67
C PRO A 295 5.03 1.27 14.77
N VAL A 296 5.97 1.52 13.85
CA VAL A 296 5.90 2.63 12.89
C VAL A 296 4.73 2.43 11.93
N LEU A 297 4.53 1.20 11.44
CA LEU A 297 3.41 0.85 10.57
C LEU A 297 2.06 0.94 11.29
N ILE A 298 1.98 0.54 12.56
CA ILE A 298 0.76 0.72 13.36
C ILE A 298 0.42 2.20 13.46
N LEU A 299 1.40 3.05 13.80
CA LEU A 299 1.21 4.50 13.86
C LEU A 299 0.77 5.06 12.51
N PHE A 300 1.42 4.66 11.42
CA PHE A 300 1.06 5.08 10.07
C PHE A 300 -0.41 4.81 9.75
N PHE A 301 -0.89 3.58 9.95
CA PHE A 301 -2.28 3.25 9.66
C PHE A 301 -3.27 3.92 10.62
N VAL A 302 -2.92 4.11 11.88
CA VAL A 302 -3.76 4.84 12.84
C VAL A 302 -3.83 6.32 12.48
N ILE A 303 -2.71 6.95 12.13
CA ILE A 303 -2.67 8.36 11.69
C ILE A 303 -3.47 8.51 10.40
N SER A 304 -3.26 7.65 9.40
CA SER A 304 -4.04 7.66 8.16
C SER A 304 -5.54 7.50 8.40
N GLY A 305 -5.95 6.67 9.36
CA GLY A 305 -7.34 6.57 9.77
C GLY A 305 -7.85 7.85 10.45
N ALA A 306 -7.02 8.52 11.26
CA ALA A 306 -7.38 9.76 11.92
C ALA A 306 -7.48 10.97 10.95
N GLU A 307 -6.78 10.92 9.82
CA GLU A 307 -6.88 11.90 8.73
C GLU A 307 -8.20 11.80 7.95
N LEU A 308 -8.95 10.71 8.11
CA LEU A 308 -10.22 10.53 7.42
C LEU A 308 -11.25 11.54 7.90
N GLU A 309 -11.55 12.49 7.07
CA GLU A 309 -12.53 13.55 7.33
C GLU A 309 -13.96 13.03 7.09
N LEU A 310 -14.62 12.60 8.16
CA LEU A 310 -15.96 12.01 8.08
C LEU A 310 -17.02 13.00 7.57
N SER A 311 -16.81 14.31 7.73
CA SER A 311 -17.72 15.35 7.23
C SER A 311 -17.84 15.36 5.71
N VAL A 312 -16.81 14.90 5.00
CA VAL A 312 -16.80 14.81 3.53
C VAL A 312 -17.87 13.83 3.02
N PHE A 313 -18.24 12.83 3.83
CA PHE A 313 -19.31 11.88 3.46
C PHE A 313 -20.72 12.42 3.66
N ALA A 314 -20.86 13.62 4.24
CA ALA A 314 -22.13 14.34 4.23
C ALA A 314 -22.44 14.92 2.83
N ASP A 315 -21.42 15.11 1.99
CA ASP A 315 -21.62 15.51 0.60
C ASP A 315 -21.96 14.28 -0.26
N ILE A 316 -23.19 14.28 -0.78
CA ILE A 316 -23.68 13.20 -1.63
C ILE A 316 -22.83 13.02 -2.90
N MET A 317 -22.21 14.09 -3.43
CA MET A 317 -21.38 14.01 -4.62
C MET A 317 -20.09 13.24 -4.35
N VAL A 318 -19.45 13.45 -3.22
CA VAL A 318 -18.24 12.67 -2.82
C VAL A 318 -18.59 11.20 -2.65
N VAL A 319 -19.75 10.89 -2.09
CA VAL A 319 -20.23 9.50 -1.96
C VAL A 319 -20.47 8.88 -3.33
N VAL A 320 -21.05 9.61 -4.28
CA VAL A 320 -21.27 9.15 -5.65
C VAL A 320 -19.94 8.90 -6.37
N ILE A 321 -18.99 9.84 -6.30
CA ILE A 321 -17.66 9.67 -6.90
C ILE A 321 -16.94 8.46 -6.29
N GLY A 322 -16.98 8.33 -4.95
CA GLY A 322 -16.41 7.17 -4.25
C GLY A 322 -17.04 5.84 -4.64
N ALA A 323 -18.36 5.80 -4.81
CA ALA A 323 -19.08 4.61 -5.26
C ALA A 323 -18.68 4.23 -6.71
N VAL A 324 -18.62 5.20 -7.62
CA VAL A 324 -18.16 4.99 -9.01
C VAL A 324 -16.74 4.47 -9.01
N TYR A 325 -15.84 5.07 -8.21
CA TYR A 325 -14.46 4.62 -8.07
C TYR A 325 -14.38 3.16 -7.59
N ILE A 326 -15.08 2.81 -6.51
CA ILE A 326 -15.07 1.45 -5.94
C ILE A 326 -15.60 0.42 -6.95
N ILE A 327 -16.71 0.74 -7.62
CA ILE A 327 -17.33 -0.18 -8.58
C ILE A 327 -16.41 -0.35 -9.80
N SER A 328 -15.97 0.74 -10.42
CA SER A 328 -15.12 0.70 -11.61
C SER A 328 -13.79 0.01 -11.34
N ARG A 329 -13.16 0.27 -10.18
CA ARG A 329 -11.94 -0.42 -9.76
C ARG A 329 -12.18 -1.92 -9.56
N SER A 330 -13.26 -2.30 -8.89
CA SER A 330 -13.59 -3.72 -8.68
C SER A 330 -13.80 -4.45 -10.01
N LEU A 331 -14.50 -3.82 -10.96
CA LEU A 331 -14.69 -4.36 -12.31
C LEU A 331 -13.36 -4.42 -13.08
N GLY A 332 -12.55 -3.36 -13.00
CA GLY A 332 -11.23 -3.30 -13.63
C GLY A 332 -10.30 -4.42 -13.16
N LYS A 333 -10.19 -4.62 -11.83
CA LYS A 333 -9.41 -5.71 -11.23
C LYS A 333 -9.93 -7.08 -11.64
N TYR A 334 -11.24 -7.29 -11.54
CA TYR A 334 -11.85 -8.58 -11.87
C TYR A 334 -11.67 -8.97 -13.34
N PHE A 335 -12.06 -8.09 -14.24
CA PHE A 335 -11.96 -8.36 -15.68
C PHE A 335 -10.52 -8.29 -16.20
N GLY A 336 -9.71 -7.34 -15.71
CA GLY A 336 -8.31 -7.22 -16.10
C GLY A 336 -7.51 -8.48 -15.76
N ALA A 337 -7.65 -8.98 -14.54
CA ALA A 337 -7.01 -10.23 -14.12
C ALA A 337 -7.59 -11.45 -14.86
N GLY A 338 -8.90 -11.51 -15.04
CA GLY A 338 -9.54 -12.63 -15.74
C GLY A 338 -9.16 -12.72 -17.23
N ILE A 339 -9.18 -11.58 -17.94
CA ILE A 339 -8.80 -11.51 -19.35
C ILE A 339 -7.32 -11.86 -19.54
N SER A 340 -6.44 -11.24 -18.76
CA SER A 340 -4.99 -11.49 -18.84
C SER A 340 -4.62 -12.94 -18.47
N ALA A 341 -5.24 -13.52 -17.43
CA ALA A 341 -5.03 -14.90 -17.06
C ALA A 341 -5.51 -15.88 -18.14
N LYS A 342 -6.64 -15.57 -18.83
CA LYS A 342 -7.13 -16.34 -19.96
C LYS A 342 -6.18 -16.25 -21.16
N MET A 343 -5.68 -15.04 -21.48
CA MET A 343 -4.68 -14.84 -22.55
C MET A 343 -3.37 -15.57 -22.25
N ALA A 344 -2.95 -15.57 -20.98
CA ALA A 344 -1.76 -16.30 -20.51
C ALA A 344 -1.98 -17.82 -20.39
N LYS A 345 -3.16 -18.33 -20.75
CA LYS A 345 -3.52 -19.76 -20.68
C LYS A 345 -3.35 -20.36 -19.28
N CYS A 346 -3.71 -19.61 -18.25
CA CYS A 346 -3.67 -20.07 -16.88
C CYS A 346 -4.79 -21.06 -16.54
N ASN A 347 -4.68 -21.69 -15.37
CA ASN A 347 -5.72 -22.56 -14.83
C ASN A 347 -7.08 -21.83 -14.76
N PRO A 348 -8.22 -22.47 -15.08
CA PRO A 348 -9.56 -21.87 -15.01
C PRO A 348 -9.89 -21.21 -13.66
N ASN A 349 -9.38 -21.74 -12.55
CA ASN A 349 -9.56 -21.15 -11.22
C ASN A 349 -8.83 -19.81 -11.10
N VAL A 350 -7.65 -19.66 -11.70
CA VAL A 350 -6.92 -18.39 -11.77
C VAL A 350 -7.74 -17.35 -12.56
N VAL A 351 -8.24 -17.73 -13.73
CA VAL A 351 -9.08 -16.85 -14.57
C VAL A 351 -10.30 -16.35 -13.80
N LYS A 352 -10.93 -17.19 -12.98
CA LYS A 352 -12.18 -16.87 -12.30
C LYS A 352 -11.99 -16.13 -10.97
N TYR A 353 -10.94 -16.45 -10.22
CA TYR A 353 -10.85 -16.01 -8.82
C TYR A 353 -9.72 -15.01 -8.55
N LEU A 354 -8.69 -14.92 -9.41
CA LEU A 354 -7.54 -14.04 -9.16
C LEU A 354 -7.97 -12.57 -8.98
N GLY A 355 -8.84 -12.03 -9.85
CA GLY A 355 -9.25 -10.64 -9.77
C GLY A 355 -9.96 -10.26 -8.45
N ILE A 356 -10.68 -11.22 -7.84
CA ILE A 356 -11.32 -11.00 -6.54
C ILE A 356 -10.27 -10.88 -5.42
N THR A 357 -9.16 -11.62 -5.52
CA THR A 357 -8.09 -11.57 -4.53
C THR A 357 -7.22 -10.32 -4.64
N LEU A 358 -7.36 -9.53 -5.71
CA LEU A 358 -6.66 -8.26 -5.94
C LEU A 358 -7.47 -7.03 -5.48
N LEU A 359 -8.63 -7.22 -4.85
CA LEU A 359 -9.48 -6.12 -4.39
C LEU A 359 -8.93 -5.36 -3.17
N PRO A 360 -8.26 -5.98 -2.18
CA PRO A 360 -7.72 -5.23 -1.04
C PRO A 360 -6.85 -4.06 -1.51
N GLN A 361 -7.00 -2.90 -0.86
CA GLN A 361 -6.26 -1.67 -1.17
C GLN A 361 -5.84 -0.99 0.13
N ALA A 362 -4.56 -0.64 0.26
CA ALA A 362 -4.02 0.02 1.47
C ALA A 362 -2.72 0.79 1.17
N GLY A 363 -1.73 0.65 1.98
CA GLY A 363 -0.42 1.31 2.06
C GLY A 363 0.03 2.16 0.86
N VAL A 364 0.25 1.53 -0.30
CA VAL A 364 0.72 2.25 -1.51
C VAL A 364 -0.32 3.22 -2.03
N ALA A 365 -1.61 2.83 -2.03
CA ALA A 365 -2.70 3.72 -2.42
C ALA A 365 -2.78 4.95 -1.49
N LEU A 366 -2.60 4.75 -0.19
CA LEU A 366 -2.55 5.86 0.79
C LEU A 366 -1.33 6.76 0.54
N GLY A 367 -0.17 6.18 0.24
CA GLY A 367 1.02 6.95 -0.12
C GLY A 367 0.82 7.83 -1.35
N MET A 368 0.22 7.26 -2.41
CA MET A 368 -0.15 8.02 -3.60
C MET A 368 -1.18 9.11 -3.30
N ALA A 369 -2.17 8.83 -2.45
CA ALA A 369 -3.20 9.79 -2.05
C ALA A 369 -2.64 10.95 -1.22
N ILE A 370 -1.68 10.70 -0.35
CA ILE A 370 -0.96 11.75 0.40
C ILE A 370 -0.15 12.61 -0.57
N LYS A 371 0.59 12.00 -1.49
CA LYS A 371 1.33 12.74 -2.52
C LYS A 371 0.39 13.59 -3.40
N ALA A 372 -0.80 13.10 -3.69
CA ALA A 372 -1.79 13.82 -4.49
C ALA A 372 -2.23 15.16 -3.85
N ILE A 373 -2.08 15.35 -2.53
CA ILE A 373 -2.41 16.61 -1.83
C ILE A 373 -1.64 17.80 -2.43
N GLU A 374 -0.47 17.57 -3.03
CA GLU A 374 0.30 18.61 -3.71
C GLU A 374 -0.44 19.26 -4.90
N LEU A 375 -1.52 18.63 -5.40
CA LEU A 375 -2.42 19.21 -6.41
C LEU A 375 -3.42 20.21 -5.82
N GLY A 376 -3.36 20.51 -4.52
CA GLY A 376 -4.29 21.41 -3.85
C GLY A 376 -5.68 20.80 -3.63
N PRO A 377 -6.78 21.54 -3.93
CA PRO A 377 -8.16 21.09 -3.69
C PRO A 377 -8.48 19.76 -4.38
N GLU A 378 -8.00 19.55 -5.60
CA GLU A 378 -8.16 18.33 -6.40
C GLU A 378 -7.52 17.14 -5.72
N GLY A 379 -6.33 17.36 -5.16
CA GLY A 379 -5.61 16.34 -4.39
C GLY A 379 -6.33 15.96 -3.09
N ALA A 380 -7.00 16.90 -2.44
CA ALA A 380 -7.81 16.63 -1.26
C ALA A 380 -9.00 15.70 -1.59
N ILE A 381 -9.64 15.89 -2.75
CA ILE A 381 -10.71 15.00 -3.24
C ILE A 381 -10.14 13.60 -3.48
N VAL A 382 -8.99 13.48 -4.16
CA VAL A 382 -8.31 12.20 -4.40
C VAL A 382 -8.01 11.50 -3.07
N ARG A 383 -7.45 12.19 -2.10
CA ARG A 383 -7.15 11.64 -0.76
C ARG A 383 -8.40 11.11 -0.08
N ASN A 384 -9.46 11.90 -0.02
CA ASN A 384 -10.67 11.55 0.71
C ASN A 384 -11.37 10.32 0.08
N ILE A 385 -11.46 10.27 -1.26
CA ILE A 385 -12.03 9.13 -1.98
C ILE A 385 -11.15 7.89 -1.78
N THR A 386 -9.83 8.04 -1.83
CA THR A 386 -8.90 6.92 -1.61
C THR A 386 -9.03 6.38 -0.18
N LEU A 387 -9.01 7.23 0.84
CA LEU A 387 -9.17 6.83 2.24
C LEU A 387 -10.48 6.07 2.48
N PHE A 388 -11.58 6.58 1.91
CA PHE A 388 -12.88 5.92 1.98
C PHE A 388 -12.85 4.54 1.32
N SER A 389 -12.31 4.47 0.10
CA SER A 389 -12.25 3.21 -0.64
C SER A 389 -11.35 2.19 0.08
N VAL A 390 -10.21 2.63 0.62
CA VAL A 390 -9.30 1.80 1.41
C VAL A 390 -10.02 1.23 2.61
N LEU A 391 -10.76 2.04 3.37
CA LEU A 391 -11.52 1.55 4.53
C LEU A 391 -12.50 0.43 4.14
N ILE A 392 -13.23 0.60 3.03
CA ILE A 392 -14.16 -0.42 2.53
C ILE A 392 -13.40 -1.67 2.06
N TYR A 393 -12.35 -1.50 1.26
CA TYR A 393 -11.59 -2.62 0.72
C TYR A 393 -10.80 -3.39 1.79
N GLU A 394 -10.34 -2.74 2.84
CA GLU A 394 -9.69 -3.40 3.97
C GLU A 394 -10.65 -4.25 4.81
N ILE A 395 -11.93 -3.89 4.86
CA ILE A 395 -12.97 -4.69 5.53
C ILE A 395 -13.43 -5.83 4.61
N VAL A 396 -13.80 -5.50 3.38
CA VAL A 396 -14.46 -6.43 2.44
C VAL A 396 -13.44 -7.30 1.69
N GLY A 397 -12.29 -6.73 1.34
CA GLY A 397 -11.29 -7.37 0.49
C GLY A 397 -10.73 -8.68 1.05
N PRO A 398 -10.25 -8.75 2.28
CA PRO A 398 -9.75 -10.00 2.87
C PRO A 398 -10.81 -11.08 3.01
N PHE A 399 -12.05 -10.69 3.31
CA PHE A 399 -13.17 -11.62 3.33
C PHE A 399 -13.42 -12.22 1.94
N LEU A 400 -13.47 -11.38 0.91
CA LEU A 400 -13.64 -11.84 -0.47
C LEU A 400 -12.45 -12.68 -0.95
N THR A 401 -11.22 -12.31 -0.58
CA THR A 401 -10.00 -13.08 -0.86
C THR A 401 -10.09 -14.48 -0.26
N LYS A 402 -10.50 -14.59 1.02
CA LYS A 402 -10.74 -15.88 1.66
C LYS A 402 -11.77 -16.71 0.91
N VAL A 403 -12.92 -16.12 0.58
CA VAL A 403 -13.99 -16.81 -0.17
C VAL A 403 -13.50 -17.28 -1.54
N ALA A 404 -12.75 -16.43 -2.26
CA ALA A 404 -12.20 -16.76 -3.56
C ALA A 404 -11.20 -17.92 -3.50
N LEU A 405 -10.24 -17.89 -2.56
CA LEU A 405 -9.25 -18.96 -2.38
C LEU A 405 -9.88 -20.28 -1.89
N THR A 406 -10.93 -20.21 -1.05
CA THR A 406 -11.68 -21.42 -0.65
C THR A 406 -12.40 -22.03 -1.84
N LYS A 407 -13.10 -21.23 -2.66
CA LYS A 407 -13.78 -21.70 -3.88
C LYS A 407 -12.83 -22.18 -4.96
N ALA A 408 -11.62 -21.66 -5.00
CA ALA A 408 -10.56 -22.13 -5.89
C ALA A 408 -9.93 -23.46 -5.46
N GLY A 409 -10.18 -23.88 -4.22
CA GLY A 409 -9.57 -25.08 -3.64
C GLY A 409 -8.17 -24.87 -3.06
N ASP A 410 -7.70 -23.61 -3.01
CA ASP A 410 -6.39 -23.25 -2.47
C ASP A 410 -6.37 -23.23 -0.93
N ILE A 411 -7.55 -23.12 -0.28
CA ILE A 411 -7.73 -23.22 1.17
C ILE A 411 -8.47 -24.53 1.48
N ASN A 412 -7.79 -25.45 2.17
CA ASN A 412 -8.41 -26.66 2.72
C ASN A 412 -8.83 -26.41 4.17
N GLU A 413 -10.07 -26.76 4.53
CA GLU A 413 -10.59 -26.57 5.89
C GLU A 413 -9.84 -27.40 6.95
N GLU A 414 -9.26 -28.54 6.55
CA GLU A 414 -8.45 -29.39 7.43
C GLU A 414 -7.10 -28.77 7.85
N GLY A 415 -6.60 -27.75 7.16
CA GLY A 415 -5.35 -27.04 7.47
C GLY A 415 -5.43 -26.06 8.65
N ARG A 416 -6.58 -25.92 9.31
CA ARG A 416 -6.86 -24.89 10.34
C ARG A 416 -6.26 -25.14 11.73
N LYS A 417 -5.56 -26.25 11.96
CA LYS A 417 -5.01 -26.54 13.29
C LYS A 417 -3.86 -25.58 13.60
N SER A 418 -4.04 -24.74 14.63
CA SER A 418 -2.94 -23.91 15.15
C SER A 418 -1.87 -24.82 15.75
N ALA A 419 -0.61 -24.35 15.83
CA ALA A 419 0.45 -25.11 16.50
C ALA A 419 0.07 -25.52 17.95
N ARG A 420 -0.82 -24.73 18.58
CA ARG A 420 -1.39 -25.06 19.90
C ARG A 420 -2.40 -26.19 19.82
N ASP A 421 -3.22 -26.23 18.76
CA ASP A 421 -4.21 -27.30 18.55
C ASP A 421 -3.53 -28.61 18.15
N GLU A 422 -2.44 -28.53 17.34
CA GLU A 422 -1.60 -29.71 17.05
C GLU A 422 -0.91 -30.25 18.30
N HIS A 423 -0.42 -29.34 19.17
CA HIS A 423 0.19 -29.77 20.43
C HIS A 423 -0.83 -30.41 21.37
N LEU A 424 -2.04 -29.86 21.47
CA LEU A 424 -3.13 -30.44 22.27
C LEU A 424 -3.62 -31.81 21.73
N LEU A 425 -3.73 -31.93 20.40
CA LEU A 425 -4.09 -33.18 19.73
C LEU A 425 -3.01 -34.26 19.89
N ASN A 426 -1.74 -33.90 19.81
CA ASN A 426 -0.64 -34.82 20.04
C ASN A 426 -0.57 -35.25 21.49
N LYS A 427 -0.87 -34.36 22.44
CA LYS A 427 -0.97 -34.70 23.86
C LYS A 427 -2.13 -35.67 24.16
N GLN A 428 -3.30 -35.41 23.56
CA GLN A 428 -4.45 -36.31 23.67
C GLN A 428 -4.19 -37.70 23.05
N LYS A 429 -3.48 -37.78 21.92
CA LYS A 429 -3.10 -39.04 21.30
C LYS A 429 -2.11 -39.84 22.16
N GLN A 430 -1.21 -39.17 22.86
CA GLN A 430 -0.28 -39.81 23.79
C GLN A 430 -0.96 -40.31 25.06
N GLU A 431 -1.96 -39.57 25.56
CA GLU A 431 -2.78 -39.97 26.71
C GLU A 431 -3.74 -41.12 26.40
N THR A 432 -4.12 -41.32 25.14
CA THR A 432 -5.00 -42.42 24.69
C THR A 432 -4.23 -43.72 24.36
N GLN A 433 -2.90 -43.63 24.26
CA GLN A 433 -2.02 -44.78 24.00
C GLN A 433 -1.35 -45.34 25.27
N GLN A 434 -1.58 -44.71 26.42
CA GLN A 434 -1.25 -45.21 27.77
C GLN A 434 -2.49 -45.80 28.43
#